data_6e9939ed45d98f82fcf063605f6c45ea
#
_entry.id   6e9939ed45d98f82fcf063605f6c45ea
#
_cell.length_a   1.000
_cell.length_b   1.000
_cell.length_c   1.000
_cell.angle_alpha   90.00
_cell.angle_beta   90.00
_cell.angle_gamma   90.00
#
_symmetry.space_group_name_H-M   'P 1'
#
loop_
_entity.id
_entity.type
_entity.pdbx_description
1 polymer ?
#
loop_
_entity_poly.entity_id
_entity_poly.type
_entity_poly.pdbx_seq_one_letter_code
_entity_poly.pdbx_strand_id
1 'polypeptide(L)'
;MSDNPVIALIGPGAIGTTIAAVLHDVGRTPLLCGRTAHPELRLRYDEGETVVPGPVLTDPAVITRPADLVFIAVKTTQNADSAGWLRALCDENTVVCALQNGVEQKAQLEPWVNGATVLPSVVWFPAQREPDASVWLRAKPRLTLPEVPQAQRVVDALL
;
A
#
# COMPACT_ATOMS: atom_id res chain seq x y z
N MET A 1 1.52 -14.49 10.72
CA MET A 1 0.85 -14.25 9.43
C MET A 1 0.70 -15.58 8.70
N SER A 2 -0.39 -15.81 8.05
CA SER A 2 -0.64 -17.06 7.31
C SER A 2 0.28 -17.16 6.08
N ASP A 3 0.41 -18.39 5.50
CA ASP A 3 1.20 -18.61 4.28
C ASP A 3 0.66 -17.81 3.08
N ASN A 4 -0.62 -17.44 3.13
CA ASN A 4 -1.28 -16.68 2.09
C ASN A 4 -1.95 -15.44 2.69
N PRO A 5 -1.16 -14.42 3.06
CA PRO A 5 -1.69 -13.25 3.75
C PRO A 5 -2.60 -12.43 2.85
N VAL A 6 -3.61 -11.83 3.46
CA VAL A 6 -4.44 -10.82 2.79
C VAL A 6 -3.73 -9.49 2.91
N ILE A 7 -3.35 -8.92 1.77
CA ILE A 7 -2.63 -7.65 1.69
C ILE A 7 -3.48 -6.67 0.90
N ALA A 8 -3.56 -5.43 1.37
CA ALA A 8 -4.28 -4.37 0.69
C ALA A 8 -3.37 -3.15 0.49
N LEU A 9 -3.59 -2.44 -0.60
CA LEU A 9 -2.92 -1.19 -0.91
C LEU A 9 -3.97 -0.10 -1.08
N ILE A 10 -3.85 0.97 -0.30
CA ILE A 10 -4.69 2.15 -0.39
C ILE A 10 -3.90 3.26 -1.08
N GLY A 11 -4.41 3.78 -2.18
CA GLY A 11 -3.80 4.88 -2.92
C GLY A 11 -2.84 4.44 -4.01
N PRO A 12 -3.34 3.93 -5.15
CA PRO A 12 -2.50 3.44 -6.25
C PRO A 12 -1.95 4.58 -7.12
N GLY A 13 -1.25 5.54 -6.52
CA GLY A 13 -0.48 6.56 -7.21
C GLY A 13 0.91 6.04 -7.58
N ALA A 14 1.89 6.95 -7.69
CA ALA A 14 3.25 6.56 -8.09
C ALA A 14 3.90 5.59 -7.08
N ILE A 15 3.83 5.91 -5.80
CA ILE A 15 4.41 5.07 -4.74
C ILE A 15 3.62 3.78 -4.60
N GLY A 16 2.29 3.87 -4.52
CA GLY A 16 1.42 2.72 -4.35
C GLY A 16 1.52 1.71 -5.48
N THR A 17 1.57 2.17 -6.73
CA THR A 17 1.73 1.30 -7.89
C THR A 17 3.07 0.55 -7.83
N THR A 18 4.14 1.23 -7.40
CA THR A 18 5.45 0.58 -7.26
C THR A 18 5.40 -0.55 -6.24
N ILE A 19 4.82 -0.31 -5.06
CA ILE A 19 4.70 -1.34 -4.03
C ILE A 19 3.79 -2.49 -4.50
N ALA A 20 2.67 -2.17 -5.16
CA ALA A 20 1.78 -3.20 -5.71
C ALA A 20 2.50 -4.10 -6.71
N ALA A 21 3.35 -3.53 -7.57
CA ALA A 21 4.12 -4.28 -8.54
C ALA A 21 5.14 -5.20 -7.87
N VAL A 22 5.85 -4.72 -6.84
CA VAL A 22 6.79 -5.54 -6.08
C VAL A 22 6.06 -6.73 -5.44
N LEU A 23 4.92 -6.49 -4.82
CA LEU A 23 4.11 -7.55 -4.22
C LEU A 23 3.64 -8.57 -5.26
N HIS A 24 3.16 -8.08 -6.40
CA HIS A 24 2.70 -8.96 -7.49
C HIS A 24 3.83 -9.85 -8.00
N ASP A 25 5.03 -9.28 -8.19
CA ASP A 25 6.18 -10.01 -8.70
C ASP A 25 6.64 -11.15 -7.78
N VAL A 26 6.39 -11.03 -6.48
CA VAL A 26 6.71 -12.11 -5.53
C VAL A 26 5.50 -13.01 -5.22
N GLY A 27 4.44 -12.90 -6.02
CA GLY A 27 3.27 -13.78 -5.90
C GLY A 27 2.28 -13.40 -4.80
N ARG A 28 2.30 -12.14 -4.33
CA ARG A 28 1.42 -11.64 -3.27
C ARG A 28 0.62 -10.44 -3.73
N THR A 29 -0.12 -10.59 -4.82
CA THR A 29 -0.91 -9.51 -5.41
C THR A 29 -1.87 -8.91 -4.38
N PRO A 30 -1.82 -7.59 -4.12
CA PRO A 30 -2.67 -6.96 -3.12
C PRO A 30 -4.06 -6.64 -3.66
N LEU A 31 -5.03 -6.46 -2.75
CA LEU A 31 -6.26 -5.75 -3.08
C LEU A 31 -5.91 -4.29 -3.31
N LEU A 32 -6.42 -3.73 -4.41
CA LEU A 32 -6.18 -2.33 -4.76
C LEU A 32 -7.38 -1.49 -4.36
N CYS A 33 -7.14 -0.42 -3.59
CA CYS A 33 -8.19 0.45 -3.05
C CYS A 33 -7.87 1.90 -3.37
N GLY A 34 -8.83 2.62 -3.94
CA GLY A 34 -8.60 4.00 -4.34
C GLY A 34 -9.87 4.73 -4.69
N ARG A 35 -9.72 5.95 -5.21
CA ARG A 35 -10.83 6.83 -5.58
C ARG A 35 -11.30 6.65 -7.02
N THR A 36 -10.42 6.16 -7.89
CA THR A 36 -10.69 6.01 -9.31
C THR A 36 -10.55 4.55 -9.72
N ALA A 37 -11.56 4.03 -10.41
CA ALA A 37 -11.53 2.66 -10.90
C ALA A 37 -10.52 2.54 -12.05
N HIS A 38 -9.68 1.51 -11.97
CA HIS A 38 -8.79 1.09 -13.05
C HIS A 38 -8.84 -0.42 -13.14
N PRO A 39 -8.84 -1.01 -14.35
CA PRO A 39 -8.87 -2.47 -14.48
C PRO A 39 -7.55 -3.11 -14.04
N GLU A 40 -6.46 -2.36 -14.09
CA GLU A 40 -5.13 -2.83 -13.72
C GLU A 40 -4.23 -1.64 -13.42
N LEU A 41 -3.05 -1.91 -12.81
CA LEU A 41 -1.98 -0.92 -12.63
C LEU A 41 -0.78 -1.36 -13.46
N ARG A 42 0.01 -0.39 -13.93
CA ARG A 42 1.19 -0.65 -14.77
C ARG A 42 2.40 0.12 -14.26
N LEU A 43 3.44 -0.63 -13.90
CA LEU A 43 4.74 -0.06 -13.54
C LEU A 43 5.72 -0.33 -14.68
N ARG A 44 6.34 0.74 -15.20
CA ARG A 44 7.37 0.66 -16.24
C ARG A 44 8.74 0.94 -15.64
N TYR A 45 9.75 0.23 -16.13
CA TYR A 45 11.16 0.41 -15.77
C TYR A 45 12.02 0.08 -16.98
N ASP A 46 13.32 0.36 -16.90
CA ASP A 46 14.20 0.25 -18.09
C ASP A 46 14.20 -1.15 -18.73
N GLU A 47 14.10 -2.21 -17.93
CA GLU A 47 14.11 -3.59 -18.42
C GLU A 47 12.73 -4.12 -18.84
N GLY A 48 11.66 -3.34 -18.67
CA GLY A 48 10.31 -3.80 -19.01
C GLY A 48 9.20 -3.18 -18.21
N GLU A 49 8.15 -3.96 -17.94
CA GLU A 49 7.02 -3.51 -17.14
C GLU A 49 6.39 -4.65 -16.34
N THR A 50 5.72 -4.28 -15.25
CA THR A 50 4.88 -5.17 -14.46
C THR A 50 3.44 -4.68 -14.53
N VAL A 51 2.50 -5.56 -14.88
CA VAL A 51 1.08 -5.26 -14.86
C VAL A 51 0.47 -5.93 -13.64
N VAL A 52 -0.10 -5.13 -12.75
CA VAL A 52 -0.77 -5.63 -11.54
C VAL A 52 -2.25 -5.76 -11.83
N PRO A 53 -2.82 -6.96 -11.72
CA PRO A 53 -4.25 -7.13 -12.00
C PRO A 53 -5.11 -6.41 -10.94
N GLY A 54 -6.17 -5.79 -11.43
CA GLY A 54 -7.15 -5.11 -10.60
C GLY A 54 -8.43 -5.92 -10.46
N PRO A 55 -9.56 -5.26 -10.36
CA PRO A 55 -9.72 -3.81 -10.48
C PRO A 55 -9.30 -3.04 -9.22
N VAL A 56 -9.12 -1.73 -9.36
CA VAL A 56 -9.03 -0.85 -8.20
C VAL A 56 -10.44 -0.69 -7.63
N LEU A 57 -10.62 -1.12 -6.39
CA LEU A 57 -11.90 -0.99 -5.69
C LEU A 57 -12.11 0.46 -5.24
N THR A 58 -13.32 0.96 -5.36
CA THR A 58 -13.64 2.36 -5.05
C THR A 58 -14.63 2.52 -3.89
N ASP A 59 -15.19 1.44 -3.39
CA ASP A 59 -16.15 1.45 -2.28
C ASP A 59 -15.68 0.54 -1.14
N PRO A 60 -15.38 1.07 0.05
CA PRO A 60 -14.97 0.25 1.20
C PRO A 60 -16.01 -0.80 1.63
N ALA A 61 -17.27 -0.62 1.27
CA ALA A 61 -18.35 -1.55 1.65
C ALA A 61 -18.16 -2.95 1.03
N VAL A 62 -17.33 -3.10 -0.02
CA VAL A 62 -17.06 -4.41 -0.63
C VAL A 62 -16.08 -5.26 0.18
N ILE A 63 -15.41 -4.68 1.17
CA ILE A 63 -14.47 -5.39 2.03
C ILE A 63 -15.26 -6.23 3.03
N THR A 64 -14.99 -7.54 3.06
CA THR A 64 -15.73 -8.50 3.89
C THR A 64 -14.96 -8.97 5.10
N ARG A 65 -13.65 -8.77 5.15
CA ARG A 65 -12.80 -9.16 6.27
C ARG A 65 -11.56 -8.29 6.36
N PRO A 66 -10.95 -8.16 7.55
CA PRO A 66 -9.70 -7.41 7.72
C PRO A 66 -8.55 -8.02 6.92
N ALA A 67 -7.57 -7.18 6.58
CA ALA A 67 -6.32 -7.60 5.97
C ALA A 67 -5.27 -7.92 7.04
N ASP A 68 -4.27 -8.71 6.69
CA ASP A 68 -3.11 -8.94 7.54
C ASP A 68 -2.14 -7.77 7.48
N LEU A 69 -2.01 -7.17 6.31
CA LEU A 69 -1.09 -6.08 6.05
C LEU A 69 -1.74 -5.07 5.11
N VAL A 70 -1.66 -3.80 5.47
CA VAL A 70 -2.18 -2.69 4.67
C VAL A 70 -1.05 -1.72 4.39
N PHE A 71 -0.83 -1.42 3.10
CA PHE A 71 0.04 -0.32 2.69
C PHE A 71 -0.84 0.89 2.37
N ILE A 72 -0.52 2.05 2.93
CA ILE A 72 -1.22 3.29 2.62
C ILE A 72 -0.26 4.29 1.99
N ALA A 73 -0.57 4.69 0.76
CA ALA A 73 0.30 5.52 -0.08
C ALA A 73 -0.43 6.77 -0.60
N VAL A 74 -1.38 7.28 0.16
CA VAL A 74 -2.05 8.55 -0.15
C VAL A 74 -1.26 9.72 0.42
N LYS A 75 -1.49 10.92 -0.10
CA LYS A 75 -0.92 12.13 0.50
C LYS A 75 -1.52 12.33 1.91
N THR A 76 -0.73 12.90 2.83
CA THR A 76 -1.21 13.12 4.21
C THR A 76 -2.49 13.95 4.27
N THR A 77 -2.66 14.90 3.34
CA THR A 77 -3.89 15.68 3.23
C THR A 77 -5.11 14.85 2.84
N GLN A 78 -4.92 13.60 2.39
CA GLN A 78 -5.99 12.68 1.98
C GLN A 78 -6.25 11.58 3.01
N ASN A 79 -5.62 11.63 4.19
CA ASN A 79 -5.79 10.59 5.20
C ASN A 79 -7.25 10.42 5.64
N ALA A 80 -7.98 11.51 5.79
CA ALA A 80 -9.38 11.46 6.18
C ALA A 80 -10.25 10.71 5.16
N ASP A 81 -9.93 10.85 3.87
CA ASP A 81 -10.65 10.16 2.79
C ASP A 81 -10.39 8.65 2.83
N SER A 82 -9.30 8.22 3.46
CA SER A 82 -8.94 6.81 3.58
C SER A 82 -9.54 6.14 4.81
N ALA A 83 -10.21 6.89 5.69
CA ALA A 83 -10.74 6.36 6.96
C ALA A 83 -11.69 5.18 6.75
N GLY A 84 -12.55 5.24 5.75
CA GLY A 84 -13.47 4.15 5.43
C GLY A 84 -12.74 2.86 5.05
N TRP A 85 -11.68 2.96 4.25
CA TRP A 85 -10.84 1.82 3.90
C TRP A 85 -10.13 1.24 5.12
N LEU A 86 -9.55 2.10 5.96
CA LEU A 86 -8.82 1.66 7.14
C LEU A 86 -9.74 0.97 8.14
N ARG A 87 -10.95 1.50 8.36
CA ARG A 87 -11.93 0.87 9.24
C ARG A 87 -12.38 -0.50 8.73
N ALA A 88 -12.50 -0.67 7.42
CA ALA A 88 -12.93 -1.93 6.82
C ALA A 88 -11.80 -2.97 6.79
N LEU A 89 -10.55 -2.54 6.59
CA LEU A 89 -9.40 -3.42 6.38
C LEU A 89 -8.63 -3.76 7.65
N CYS A 90 -8.81 -3.01 8.73
CA CYS A 90 -7.96 -3.14 9.92
C CYS A 90 -8.70 -3.72 11.12
N ASP A 91 -7.99 -4.60 11.84
CA ASP A 91 -8.33 -5.01 13.19
C ASP A 91 -7.05 -4.96 14.05
N GLU A 92 -7.13 -5.42 15.29
CA GLU A 92 -5.99 -5.41 16.22
C GLU A 92 -4.80 -6.25 15.75
N ASN A 93 -5.01 -7.18 14.81
CA ASN A 93 -3.96 -8.05 14.27
C ASN A 93 -3.37 -7.53 12.95
N THR A 94 -3.90 -6.45 12.42
CA THR A 94 -3.42 -5.85 11.17
C THR A 94 -2.17 -5.02 11.43
N VAL A 95 -1.24 -5.03 10.46
CA VAL A 95 -0.12 -4.09 10.40
C VAL A 95 -0.37 -3.12 9.25
N VAL A 96 -0.27 -1.83 9.53
CA VAL A 96 -0.41 -0.77 8.53
C VAL A 96 0.97 -0.16 8.27
N CYS A 97 1.46 -0.29 7.05
CA CYS A 97 2.70 0.35 6.60
C CYS A 97 2.36 1.67 5.92
N ALA A 98 2.68 2.78 6.57
CA ALA A 98 2.40 4.11 6.04
C ALA A 98 3.54 4.56 5.14
N LEU A 99 3.26 4.69 3.84
CA LEU A 99 4.20 5.07 2.80
C LEU A 99 4.12 6.58 2.51
N GLN A 100 4.08 7.36 3.57
CA GLN A 100 3.94 8.81 3.49
C GLN A 100 5.17 9.49 4.08
N ASN A 101 5.56 10.60 3.51
CA ASN A 101 6.63 11.41 4.10
C ASN A 101 6.06 12.27 5.23
N GLY A 102 6.63 12.15 6.44
CA GLY A 102 6.20 12.91 7.60
C GLY A 102 6.21 12.08 8.87
N VAL A 103 6.54 12.71 9.99
CA VAL A 103 6.68 12.03 11.29
C VAL A 103 5.36 11.84 12.02
N GLU A 104 4.29 12.47 11.55
CA GLU A 104 2.98 12.49 12.21
C GLU A 104 2.03 11.41 11.70
N GLN A 105 2.46 10.59 10.76
CA GLN A 105 1.63 9.59 10.09
C GLN A 105 0.92 8.66 11.07
N LYS A 106 1.66 8.15 12.03
CA LYS A 106 1.12 7.20 13.01
C LYS A 106 -0.04 7.81 13.79
N ALA A 107 0.15 9.02 14.35
CA ALA A 107 -0.87 9.70 15.14
C ALA A 107 -2.10 10.04 14.30
N GLN A 108 -1.91 10.40 13.03
CA GLN A 108 -3.01 10.74 12.14
C GLN A 108 -3.87 9.53 11.77
N LEU A 109 -3.26 8.35 11.64
CA LEU A 109 -3.95 7.14 11.18
C LEU A 109 -4.54 6.32 12.32
N GLU A 110 -3.95 6.35 13.51
CA GLU A 110 -4.36 5.52 14.65
C GLU A 110 -5.87 5.58 14.98
N PRO A 111 -6.57 6.73 14.88
CA PRO A 111 -8.00 6.75 15.17
C PRO A 111 -8.87 5.85 14.28
N TRP A 112 -8.36 5.46 13.11
CA TRP A 112 -9.16 4.74 12.12
C TRP A 112 -8.78 3.28 11.93
N VAL A 113 -7.74 2.79 12.62
CA VAL A 113 -7.17 1.47 12.32
C VAL A 113 -7.60 0.38 13.31
N ASN A 114 -8.57 0.65 14.19
CA ASN A 114 -9.17 -0.36 15.08
C ASN A 114 -8.16 -1.13 15.94
N GLY A 115 -7.11 -0.44 16.40
CA GLY A 115 -6.08 -1.06 17.22
C GLY A 115 -4.92 -1.69 16.45
N ALA A 116 -4.92 -1.59 15.12
CA ALA A 116 -3.81 -2.08 14.30
C ALA A 116 -2.50 -1.34 14.62
N THR A 117 -1.37 -2.00 14.38
CA THR A 117 -0.05 -1.37 14.50
C THR A 117 0.23 -0.54 13.26
N VAL A 118 0.53 0.73 13.44
CA VAL A 118 0.92 1.63 12.34
C VAL A 118 2.44 1.78 12.34
N LEU A 119 3.08 1.44 11.21
CA LEU A 119 4.51 1.58 11.00
C LEU A 119 4.77 2.78 10.09
N PRO A 120 5.27 3.90 10.61
CA PRO A 120 5.73 4.98 9.75
C PRO A 120 6.97 4.51 8.98
N SER A 121 7.01 4.76 7.68
CA SER A 121 8.12 4.34 6.85
C SER A 121 8.60 5.48 5.97
N VAL A 122 9.84 5.38 5.48
CA VAL A 122 10.43 6.36 4.58
C VAL A 122 10.64 5.72 3.22
N VAL A 123 10.16 6.39 2.20
CA VAL A 123 10.18 5.93 0.80
C VAL A 123 11.35 6.60 0.07
N TRP A 124 12.21 5.79 -0.54
CA TRP A 124 13.41 6.22 -1.24
C TRP A 124 13.41 5.69 -2.68
N PHE A 125 12.48 6.16 -3.50
CA PHE A 125 12.51 5.82 -4.92
C PHE A 125 11.80 6.87 -5.77
N PRO A 126 12.41 7.20 -6.94
CA PRO A 126 11.85 8.16 -7.86
C PRO A 126 10.85 7.47 -8.79
N ALA A 127 9.59 7.51 -8.44
CA ALA A 127 8.51 7.00 -9.27
C ALA A 127 7.65 8.17 -9.73
N GLN A 128 7.28 8.20 -11.01
CA GLN A 128 6.52 9.27 -11.62
C GLN A 128 5.31 8.73 -12.35
N ARG A 129 4.14 9.32 -12.08
CA ARG A 129 2.93 8.99 -12.80
C ARG A 129 2.92 9.67 -14.18
N GLU A 130 2.61 8.89 -15.21
CA GLU A 130 2.53 9.36 -16.58
C GLU A 130 1.08 9.74 -16.96
N PRO A 131 0.87 10.50 -18.07
CA PRO A 131 -0.48 10.88 -18.49
C PRO A 131 -1.42 9.72 -18.79
N ASP A 132 -0.89 8.56 -19.16
CA ASP A 132 -1.69 7.35 -19.44
C ASP A 132 -1.98 6.53 -18.16
N ALA A 133 -1.72 7.10 -16.97
CA ALA A 133 -1.87 6.50 -15.67
C ALA A 133 -0.86 5.39 -15.34
N SER A 134 0.08 5.07 -16.22
CA SER A 134 1.21 4.21 -15.87
C SER A 134 2.19 4.94 -14.96
N VAL A 135 3.07 4.20 -14.32
CA VAL A 135 4.10 4.76 -13.43
C VAL A 135 5.47 4.35 -13.93
N TRP A 136 6.40 5.29 -14.03
CA TRP A 136 7.80 5.03 -14.32
C TRP A 136 8.61 4.98 -13.05
N LEU A 137 9.32 3.87 -12.85
CA LEU A 137 10.30 3.70 -11.78
C LEU A 137 11.70 3.92 -12.36
N ARG A 138 12.38 4.96 -11.89
CA ARG A 138 13.67 5.40 -12.43
C ARG A 138 14.88 4.75 -11.77
N ALA A 139 14.69 4.18 -10.58
CA ALA A 139 15.77 3.53 -9.83
C ALA A 139 15.18 2.44 -8.94
N LYS A 140 16.06 1.58 -8.41
CA LYS A 140 15.63 0.49 -7.51
C LYS A 140 14.94 1.08 -6.27
N PRO A 141 13.74 0.60 -5.92
CA PRO A 141 13.02 1.13 -4.77
C PRO A 141 13.68 0.72 -3.45
N ARG A 142 13.62 1.62 -2.47
CA ARG A 142 14.10 1.39 -1.11
C ARG A 142 13.05 1.86 -0.11
N LEU A 143 12.90 1.10 0.95
CA LEU A 143 11.95 1.40 2.02
C LEU A 143 12.67 1.27 3.36
N THR A 144 12.58 2.30 4.19
CA THR A 144 13.11 2.28 5.56
C THR A 144 11.96 2.09 6.54
N LEU A 145 12.08 1.09 7.39
CA LEU A 145 11.09 0.72 8.39
C LEU A 145 11.64 0.92 9.82
N PRO A 146 10.78 1.18 10.81
CA PRO A 146 11.23 1.24 12.19
C PRO A 146 11.69 -0.15 12.68
N GLU A 147 12.62 -0.16 13.63
CA GLU A 147 13.13 -1.40 14.23
C GLU A 147 12.16 -1.92 15.30
N VAL A 148 11.07 -2.50 14.86
CA VAL A 148 10.07 -3.13 15.73
C VAL A 148 9.70 -4.50 15.18
N PRO A 149 9.23 -5.43 16.01
CA PRO A 149 8.90 -6.80 15.54
C PRO A 149 7.89 -6.84 14.39
N GLN A 150 6.91 -5.95 14.39
CA GLN A 150 5.87 -5.89 13.37
C GLN A 150 6.42 -5.54 11.97
N ALA A 151 7.59 -4.88 11.89
CA ALA A 151 8.22 -4.55 10.62
C ALA A 151 8.62 -5.80 9.83
N GLN A 152 8.87 -6.92 10.52
CA GLN A 152 9.21 -8.18 9.86
C GLN A 152 8.10 -8.66 8.92
N ARG A 153 6.84 -8.39 9.24
CA ARG A 153 5.71 -8.73 8.36
C ARG A 153 5.80 -8.03 7.02
N VAL A 154 6.22 -6.76 7.02
CA VAL A 154 6.41 -5.98 5.79
C VAL A 154 7.58 -6.55 4.98
N VAL A 155 8.69 -6.83 5.63
CA VAL A 155 9.87 -7.43 4.97
C VAL A 155 9.51 -8.75 4.33
N ASP A 156 8.82 -9.63 5.06
CA ASP A 156 8.43 -10.95 4.55
C ASP A 156 7.48 -10.84 3.36
N ALA A 157 6.60 -9.85 3.34
CA ALA A 157 5.65 -9.66 2.25
C ALA A 157 6.32 -9.19 0.96
N LEU A 158 7.40 -8.39 1.07
CA LEU A 158 8.07 -7.78 -0.09
C LEU A 158 9.21 -8.62 -0.66
N LEU A 159 9.58 -9.70 -0.01
CA LEU A 159 10.71 -10.56 -0.46
C LEU A 159 10.23 -11.93 -1.02
#